data_f9dd11eb62a24a1bf51edac9c8a3a662
#
_entry.id   f9dd11eb62a24a1bf51edac9c8a3a662
#
_cell.length_a   1.000
_cell.length_b   1.000
_cell.length_c   1.000
_cell.angle_alpha   90.00
_cell.angle_beta   90.00
_cell.angle_gamma   90.00
#
_symmetry.space_group_name_H-M   'P 1'
#
loop_
_entity.id
_entity.type
_entity.pdbx_description
1 polymer ?
#
loop_
_entity_poly.entity_id
_entity_poly.type
_entity_poly.pdbx_seq_one_letter_code
_entity_poly.pdbx_strand_id
1 'polypeptide(L)'
;MDYTVEFDSELLKQFPQEEHFMYKEAISHKVTEYLEHNFFRIKPVRTRSAKGIYEMKVKINKKNYRIAFALKKNHVFIFYISSNLQKIVFDKEVSKKI
;
A
#
# COMPACT_ATOMS: atom_id res chain seq x y z
N MET A 1 -6.97 16.21 8.54
CA MET A 1 -7.40 14.96 9.19
C MET A 1 -6.19 14.06 9.36
N ASP A 2 -5.98 13.55 10.56
CA ASP A 2 -4.81 12.73 10.84
C ASP A 2 -5.10 11.26 10.57
N TYR A 3 -4.22 10.62 9.82
CA TYR A 3 -4.34 9.21 9.53
C TYR A 3 -3.35 8.42 10.37
N THR A 4 -3.78 7.25 10.83
CA THR A 4 -2.91 6.29 11.50
C THR A 4 -2.51 5.23 10.48
N VAL A 5 -1.21 5.01 10.31
CA VAL A 5 -0.71 4.03 9.34
C VAL A 5 -0.07 2.87 10.08
N GLU A 6 -0.56 1.68 9.81
CA GLU A 6 -0.05 0.44 10.39
C GLU A 6 0.40 -0.49 9.28
N PHE A 7 1.45 -1.26 9.56
CA PHE A 7 2.03 -2.18 8.58
C PHE A 7 1.87 -3.62 9.06
N ASP A 8 1.53 -4.50 8.11
CA ASP A 8 1.57 -5.94 8.36
C ASP A 8 3.00 -6.31 8.73
N SER A 9 3.17 -7.13 9.77
CA SER A 9 4.48 -7.52 10.27
C SER A 9 5.33 -8.25 9.24
N GLU A 10 4.70 -8.88 8.23
CA GLU A 10 5.41 -9.63 7.20
C GLU A 10 5.73 -8.80 5.95
N LEU A 11 5.22 -7.58 5.90
CA LEU A 11 5.23 -6.77 4.67
C LEU A 11 6.64 -6.57 4.11
N LEU A 12 7.60 -6.25 4.97
CA LEU A 12 8.93 -5.85 4.54
C LEU A 12 9.99 -6.95 4.69
N LYS A 13 9.57 -8.19 4.95
CA LYS A 13 10.54 -9.30 5.12
C LYS A 13 11.40 -9.53 3.89
N GLN A 14 10.91 -9.19 2.70
CA GLN A 14 11.68 -9.36 1.47
C GLN A 14 12.81 -8.34 1.32
N PHE A 15 12.85 -7.33 2.17
CA PHE A 15 13.85 -6.28 2.11
C PHE A 15 14.85 -6.37 3.26
N PRO A 16 16.09 -5.86 3.08
CA PRO A 16 17.05 -5.84 4.18
C PRO A 16 16.49 -5.08 5.38
N GLN A 17 16.75 -5.60 6.58
CA GLN A 17 16.18 -5.04 7.79
C GLN A 17 16.58 -3.58 8.02
N GLU A 18 17.79 -3.22 7.66
CA GLU A 18 18.27 -1.84 7.83
C GLU A 18 17.56 -0.83 6.94
N GLU A 19 16.80 -1.31 5.94
CA GLU A 19 16.02 -0.44 5.04
C GLU A 19 14.56 -0.34 5.45
N HIS A 20 14.12 -1.11 6.44
CA HIS A 20 12.69 -1.15 6.80
C HIS A 20 12.16 0.21 7.24
N PHE A 21 12.94 0.95 8.01
CA PHE A 21 12.50 2.28 8.46
C PHE A 21 12.29 3.22 7.28
N MET A 22 13.21 3.18 6.32
CA MET A 22 13.09 4.00 5.12
C MET A 22 11.82 3.66 4.33
N TYR A 23 11.53 2.37 4.16
CA TYR A 23 10.32 1.95 3.46
C TYR A 23 9.06 2.40 4.18
N LYS A 24 9.02 2.23 5.50
CA LYS A 24 7.85 2.65 6.29
C LYS A 24 7.62 4.15 6.20
N GLU A 25 8.68 4.95 6.30
CA GLU A 25 8.58 6.39 6.19
C GLU A 25 8.07 6.82 4.83
N ALA A 26 8.64 6.26 3.76
CA ALA A 26 8.26 6.60 2.40
C ALA A 26 6.80 6.24 2.13
N ILE A 27 6.38 5.05 2.53
CA ILE A 27 5.02 4.58 2.31
C ILE A 27 4.03 5.43 3.11
N SER A 28 4.31 5.65 4.40
CA SER A 28 3.42 6.44 5.26
C SER A 28 3.22 7.85 4.71
N HIS A 29 4.31 8.48 4.29
CA HIS A 29 4.26 9.84 3.75
C HIS A 29 3.42 9.89 2.48
N LYS A 30 3.65 8.98 1.55
CA LYS A 30 2.92 8.97 0.28
C LYS A 30 1.46 8.63 0.45
N VAL A 31 1.15 7.66 1.29
CA VAL A 31 -0.25 7.28 1.52
C VAL A 31 -1.03 8.45 2.11
N THR A 32 -0.50 9.10 3.14
CA THR A 32 -1.20 10.23 3.75
C THR A 32 -1.30 11.41 2.79
N GLU A 33 -0.25 11.68 2.02
CA GLU A 33 -0.27 12.75 1.03
C GLU A 33 -1.38 12.51 0.00
N TYR A 34 -1.49 11.27 -0.52
CA TYR A 34 -2.49 10.97 -1.53
C TYR A 34 -3.90 10.98 -0.95
N LEU A 35 -4.07 10.49 0.27
CA LEU A 35 -5.38 10.53 0.92
C LEU A 35 -5.87 11.95 1.14
N GLU A 36 -4.96 12.88 1.46
CA GLU A 36 -5.32 14.27 1.74
C GLU A 36 -5.40 15.14 0.51
N HIS A 37 -4.50 14.95 -0.47
CA HIS A 37 -4.35 15.90 -1.56
C HIS A 37 -4.47 15.32 -2.96
N ASN A 38 -4.30 14.00 -3.12
CA ASN A 38 -4.27 13.39 -4.44
C ASN A 38 -5.02 12.06 -4.45
N PHE A 39 -6.24 12.07 -3.93
CA PHE A 39 -7.03 10.86 -3.80
C PHE A 39 -7.25 10.14 -5.13
N PHE A 40 -7.23 10.89 -6.23
CA PHE A 40 -7.40 10.30 -7.57
C PHE A 40 -6.28 9.30 -7.93
N ARG A 41 -5.17 9.30 -7.19
CA ARG A 41 -4.09 8.34 -7.42
C ARG A 41 -4.29 7.04 -6.67
N ILE A 42 -5.30 7.00 -5.80
CA ILE A 42 -5.66 5.80 -5.06
C ILE A 42 -6.82 5.14 -5.78
N LYS A 43 -6.70 3.84 -6.06
CA LYS A 43 -7.71 3.11 -6.80
C LYS A 43 -8.17 1.89 -6.02
N PRO A 44 -9.44 1.51 -6.17
CA PRO A 44 -9.93 0.31 -5.50
C PRO A 44 -9.27 -0.94 -6.09
N VAL A 45 -8.97 -1.91 -5.24
CA VAL A 45 -8.53 -3.23 -5.69
C VAL A 45 -9.77 -3.99 -6.16
N ARG A 46 -9.68 -4.60 -7.35
CA ARG A 46 -10.78 -5.39 -7.87
C ARG A 46 -10.77 -6.77 -7.24
N THR A 47 -11.62 -6.95 -6.26
CA THR A 47 -11.78 -8.22 -5.57
C THR A 47 -13.24 -8.41 -5.20
N ARG A 48 -13.68 -9.67 -5.19
CA ARG A 48 -15.06 -9.99 -4.82
C ARG A 48 -15.22 -10.20 -3.31
N SER A 49 -14.13 -10.40 -2.61
CA SER A 49 -14.19 -10.87 -1.23
C SER A 49 -14.15 -9.78 -0.19
N ALA A 50 -13.82 -8.54 -0.56
CA ALA A 50 -13.70 -7.47 0.43
C ALA A 50 -13.94 -6.11 -0.18
N LYS A 51 -14.44 -5.17 0.64
CA LYS A 51 -14.57 -3.76 0.28
C LYS A 51 -13.59 -2.95 1.13
N GLY A 52 -13.32 -1.72 0.69
CA GLY A 52 -12.41 -0.85 1.44
C GLY A 52 -10.94 -1.20 1.26
N ILE A 53 -10.62 -1.95 0.20
CA ILE A 53 -9.24 -2.29 -0.14
C ILE A 53 -8.82 -1.44 -1.34
N TYR A 54 -7.69 -0.76 -1.19
CA TYR A 54 -7.19 0.18 -2.20
C TYR A 54 -5.76 -0.13 -2.56
N GLU A 55 -5.33 0.40 -3.70
CA GLU A 55 -3.95 0.28 -4.15
C GLU A 55 -3.45 1.61 -4.65
N MET A 56 -2.13 1.79 -4.63
CA MET A 56 -1.50 2.96 -5.22
C MET A 56 -0.05 2.63 -5.54
N LYS A 57 0.52 3.42 -6.45
CA LYS A 57 1.94 3.32 -6.79
C LYS A 57 2.76 4.18 -5.85
N VAL A 58 3.94 3.71 -5.50
CA VAL A 58 4.87 4.47 -4.66
C VAL A 58 6.28 4.23 -5.16
N LYS A 59 7.10 5.29 -5.18
CA LYS A 59 8.49 5.18 -5.57
C LYS A 59 9.36 5.23 -4.32
N ILE A 60 10.18 4.20 -4.12
CA ILE A 60 11.03 4.09 -2.96
C ILE A 60 12.45 3.75 -3.43
N ASN A 61 13.41 4.58 -3.07
CA ASN A 61 14.82 4.36 -3.43
C ASN A 61 14.99 4.10 -4.94
N LYS A 62 14.36 4.96 -5.75
CA LYS A 62 14.42 4.91 -7.23
C LYS A 62 13.72 3.72 -7.87
N LYS A 63 13.04 2.89 -7.09
CA LYS A 63 12.26 1.78 -7.63
C LYS A 63 10.77 2.04 -7.45
N ASN A 64 9.99 1.56 -8.40
CA ASN A 64 8.54 1.71 -8.37
C ASN A 64 7.89 0.46 -7.81
N TYR A 65 6.97 0.67 -6.90
CA TYR A 65 6.20 -0.41 -6.30
C TYR A 65 4.73 -0.07 -6.33
N ARG A 66 3.90 -1.09 -6.18
CA ARG A 66 2.48 -0.91 -5.95
C ARG A 66 2.18 -1.50 -4.57
N ILE A 67 1.42 -0.77 -3.77
CA ILE A 67 1.04 -1.22 -2.42
C ILE A 67 -0.47 -1.38 -2.35
N ALA A 68 -0.92 -2.27 -1.47
CA ALA A 68 -2.33 -2.43 -1.17
C ALA A 68 -2.56 -2.16 0.31
N PHE A 69 -3.67 -1.51 0.60
CA PHE A 69 -4.00 -1.19 1.98
C PHE A 69 -5.51 -1.21 2.19
N ALA A 70 -5.88 -1.50 3.44
CA ALA A 70 -7.26 -1.38 3.88
C ALA A 70 -7.42 -0.02 4.55
N LEU A 71 -8.53 0.65 4.24
CA LEU A 71 -8.84 1.94 4.84
C LEU A 71 -10.15 1.83 5.60
N LYS A 72 -10.11 2.11 6.89
CA LYS A 72 -11.30 2.13 7.73
C LYS A 72 -11.25 3.40 8.57
N LYS A 73 -12.16 4.33 8.30
CA LYS A 73 -12.14 5.66 8.90
C LYS A 73 -10.79 6.32 8.62
N ASN A 74 -10.01 6.64 9.64
CA ASN A 74 -8.70 7.26 9.50
C ASN A 74 -7.55 6.26 9.67
N HIS A 75 -7.87 4.96 9.73
CA HIS A 75 -6.87 3.93 9.94
C HIS A 75 -6.51 3.28 8.63
N VAL A 76 -5.23 3.28 8.29
CA VAL A 76 -4.67 2.69 7.07
C VAL A 76 -3.84 1.48 7.48
N PHE A 77 -4.17 0.31 6.93
CA PHE A 77 -3.40 -0.90 7.17
C PHE A 77 -2.75 -1.37 5.87
N ILE A 78 -1.43 -1.24 5.78
CA ILE A 78 -0.66 -1.62 4.59
C ILE A 78 -0.30 -3.10 4.72
N PHE A 79 -0.83 -3.92 3.81
CA PHE A 79 -0.64 -5.37 3.94
C PHE A 79 0.00 -6.05 2.73
N TYR A 80 0.30 -5.32 1.66
CA TYR A 80 0.93 -5.93 0.49
C TYR A 80 1.77 -4.91 -0.27
N ILE A 81 2.91 -5.35 -0.78
CA ILE A 81 3.77 -4.54 -1.62
C ILE A 81 4.35 -5.43 -2.72
N SER A 82 4.39 -4.91 -3.94
CA SER A 82 4.88 -5.66 -5.09
C SER A 82 5.57 -4.73 -6.08
N SER A 83 6.58 -5.24 -6.76
CA SER A 83 7.21 -4.52 -7.87
C SER A 83 6.44 -4.71 -9.17
N ASN A 84 5.39 -5.53 -9.16
CA ASN A 84 4.55 -5.76 -10.35
C ASN A 84 3.58 -4.60 -10.49
N LEU A 85 3.74 -3.82 -11.55
CA LEU A 85 2.94 -2.61 -11.78
C LEU A 85 1.71 -2.84 -12.64
N GLN A 86 1.50 -4.06 -13.15
CA GLN A 86 0.29 -4.36 -13.92
C GLN A 86 -0.89 -4.54 -12.97
N LYS A 87 -1.90 -3.68 -13.11
CA LYS A 87 -3.01 -3.65 -12.17
C LYS A 87 -3.77 -4.98 -12.08
N ILE A 88 -4.02 -5.62 -13.22
CA ILE A 88 -4.76 -6.89 -13.23
C ILE A 88 -4.02 -7.96 -12.43
N VAL A 89 -2.70 -8.07 -12.64
CA VAL A 89 -1.89 -9.06 -11.93
C VAL A 89 -1.81 -8.72 -10.46
N PHE A 90 -1.61 -7.43 -10.15
CA PHE A 90 -1.55 -6.97 -8.76
C PHE A 90 -2.85 -7.28 -8.03
N ASP A 91 -3.99 -6.97 -8.63
CA ASP A 91 -5.29 -7.22 -8.01
C ASP A 91 -5.49 -8.71 -7.72
N LYS A 92 -5.03 -9.59 -8.62
CA LYS A 92 -5.08 -11.04 -8.38
C LYS A 92 -4.20 -11.46 -7.21
N GLU A 93 -3.00 -10.87 -7.13
CA GLU A 93 -2.10 -11.16 -6.01
C GLU A 93 -2.71 -10.74 -4.68
N VAL A 94 -3.29 -9.55 -4.65
CA VAL A 94 -3.92 -9.03 -3.44
C VAL A 94 -5.11 -9.90 -3.03
N SER A 95 -5.90 -10.35 -4.00
CA SER A 95 -7.07 -11.19 -3.73
C SER A 95 -6.71 -12.49 -3.03
N LYS A 96 -5.49 -12.98 -3.23
CA LYS A 96 -5.02 -14.19 -2.54
C LYS A 96 -4.65 -13.93 -1.08
N LYS A 97 -4.50 -12.66 -0.70
CA LYS A 97 -4.11 -12.28 0.66
C LYS A 97 -5.30 -12.02 1.57
N ILE A 98 -6.49 -11.87 1.00
CA ILE A 98 -7.70 -11.54 1.76
C ILE A 98 -8.78 -12.61 1.67
#